data_d03e99d3690ec6115a0e2496ecd51e63
#
_entry.id   d03e99d3690ec6115a0e2496ecd51e63
#
_cell.length_a   1.000
_cell.length_b   1.000
_cell.length_c   1.000
_cell.angle_alpha   90.00
_cell.angle_beta   90.00
_cell.angle_gamma   90.00
#
_symmetry.space_group_name_H-M   'P 1'
#
loop_
_entity.id
_entity.type
_entity.pdbx_description
1 polymer ?
#
loop_
_entity_poly.entity_id
_entity_poly.type
_entity_poly.pdbx_seq_one_letter_code
_entity_poly.pdbx_strand_id
1 'polypeptide(L)'
;MSWFETVFLSLIEGLTEFLPVSSTGHLILSSAMFGIQENQFVKSFNIIIQFGAILAVLFLYWRRFMPNLVFYKKILTAFLPAAIIGLAIKSKIDLILGSVYVVAVSLIIGGIILIWTDRKFDSLSINGKKTDDLTLIECLKLGFIQCLAFIPGVSRSGATI
;
A
#
# COMPACT_ATOMS: atom_id res chain seq x y z
N MET A 1 21.84 9.50 -7.72
CA MET A 1 20.60 9.35 -8.51
C MET A 1 20.62 10.36 -9.63
N SER A 2 20.44 9.93 -10.86
CA SER A 2 20.37 10.77 -12.06
C SER A 2 18.99 11.39 -12.23
N TRP A 3 18.86 12.41 -13.12
CA TRP A 3 17.56 12.97 -13.47
C TRP A 3 16.62 11.94 -14.11
N PHE A 4 17.16 11.03 -14.91
CA PHE A 4 16.38 9.96 -15.53
C PHE A 4 15.79 9.02 -14.47
N GLU A 5 16.60 8.55 -13.53
CA GLU A 5 16.15 7.68 -12.43
C GLU A 5 15.08 8.38 -11.56
N THR A 6 15.28 9.69 -11.30
CA THR A 6 14.31 10.51 -10.54
C THR A 6 12.95 10.53 -11.23
N VAL A 7 12.92 10.89 -12.51
CA VAL A 7 11.67 10.98 -13.28
C VAL A 7 11.03 9.60 -13.41
N PHE A 8 11.82 8.56 -13.70
CA PHE A 8 11.32 7.20 -13.86
C PHE A 8 10.67 6.67 -12.58
N LEU A 9 11.34 6.78 -11.42
CA LEU A 9 10.78 6.35 -10.14
C LEU A 9 9.54 7.16 -9.75
N SER A 10 9.51 8.46 -10.04
CA SER A 10 8.34 9.30 -9.78
C SER A 10 7.14 8.91 -10.64
N LEU A 11 7.36 8.53 -11.90
CA LEU A 11 6.30 8.03 -12.79
C LEU A 11 5.77 6.67 -12.32
N ILE A 12 6.67 5.76 -11.94
CA ILE A 12 6.28 4.46 -11.36
C ILE A 12 5.39 4.66 -10.13
N GLU A 13 5.81 5.54 -9.21
CA GLU A 13 5.02 5.85 -8.01
C GLU A 13 3.65 6.40 -8.37
N GLY A 14 3.59 7.44 -9.20
CA GLY A 14 2.35 8.10 -9.59
C GLY A 14 1.34 7.16 -10.29
N LEU A 15 1.85 6.18 -11.05
CA LEU A 15 1.00 5.20 -11.74
C LEU A 15 0.57 4.05 -10.82
N THR A 16 1.45 3.58 -9.93
CA THR A 16 1.21 2.35 -9.17
C THR A 16 0.60 2.58 -7.78
N GLU A 17 0.73 3.78 -7.20
CA GLU A 17 0.21 4.06 -5.85
C GLU A 17 -1.32 3.91 -5.78
N PHE A 18 -2.02 4.30 -6.83
CA PHE A 18 -3.48 4.26 -6.87
C PHE A 18 -4.05 2.95 -7.43
N LEU A 19 -3.18 2.05 -7.89
CA LEU A 19 -3.54 0.71 -8.34
C LEU A 19 -3.27 -0.33 -7.24
N PRO A 20 -4.03 -1.44 -7.20
CA PRO A 20 -3.81 -2.48 -6.19
C PRO A 20 -2.59 -3.38 -6.50
N VAL A 21 -1.46 -2.78 -6.90
CA VAL A 21 -0.28 -3.49 -7.43
C VAL A 21 1.00 -3.30 -6.61
N SER A 22 0.92 -2.66 -5.44
CA SER A 22 2.07 -2.36 -4.56
C SER A 22 3.12 -1.42 -5.18
N SER A 23 2.92 -0.11 -5.06
CA SER A 23 3.87 0.91 -5.48
C SER A 23 5.25 0.73 -4.85
N THR A 24 5.31 0.47 -3.54
CA THR A 24 6.57 0.21 -2.83
C THR A 24 7.34 -0.96 -3.45
N GLY A 25 6.65 -2.05 -3.83
CA GLY A 25 7.28 -3.19 -4.51
C GLY A 25 7.88 -2.80 -5.85
N HIS A 26 7.15 -2.00 -6.64
CA HIS A 26 7.63 -1.51 -7.93
C HIS A 26 8.82 -0.56 -7.80
N LEU A 27 8.82 0.33 -6.80
CA LEU A 27 9.95 1.22 -6.51
C LEU A 27 11.20 0.43 -6.11
N ILE A 28 11.07 -0.60 -5.27
CA ILE A 28 12.19 -1.45 -4.86
C ILE A 28 12.79 -2.17 -6.07
N LEU A 29 11.94 -2.81 -6.90
CA LEU A 29 12.41 -3.50 -8.11
C LEU A 29 13.06 -2.54 -9.10
N SER A 30 12.45 -1.40 -9.36
CA SER A 30 12.99 -0.39 -10.28
C SER A 30 14.32 0.17 -9.77
N SER A 31 14.45 0.44 -8.49
CA SER A 31 15.70 0.89 -7.87
C SER A 31 16.80 -0.20 -7.98
N ALA A 32 16.41 -1.48 -7.85
CA ALA A 32 17.33 -2.61 -8.02
C ALA A 32 17.80 -2.77 -9.47
N MET A 33 16.91 -2.56 -10.46
CA MET A 33 17.27 -2.60 -11.88
C MET A 33 18.31 -1.53 -12.24
N PHE A 34 18.27 -0.38 -11.57
CA PHE A 34 19.28 0.68 -11.72
C PHE A 34 20.52 0.47 -10.84
N GLY A 35 20.55 -0.56 -9.97
CA GLY A 35 21.66 -0.79 -9.04
C GLY A 35 21.78 0.25 -7.92
N ILE A 36 20.71 1.01 -7.62
CA ILE A 36 20.70 2.12 -6.66
C ILE A 36 19.88 1.84 -5.40
N GLN A 37 19.35 0.64 -5.22
CA GLN A 37 18.45 0.27 -4.11
C GLN A 37 19.09 0.43 -2.72
N GLU A 38 20.41 0.29 -2.61
CA GLU A 38 21.12 0.44 -1.33
C GLU A 38 21.46 1.89 -0.99
N ASN A 39 21.28 2.80 -1.93
CA ASN A 39 21.58 4.22 -1.71
C ASN A 39 20.55 4.85 -0.74
N GLN A 40 21.06 5.40 0.37
CA GLN A 40 20.21 6.00 1.41
C GLN A 40 19.38 7.18 0.89
N PHE A 41 19.90 7.95 -0.07
CA PHE A 41 19.17 9.03 -0.71
C PHE A 41 17.97 8.49 -1.51
N VAL A 42 18.15 7.39 -2.24
CA VAL A 42 17.07 6.74 -3.02
C VAL A 42 15.99 6.20 -2.08
N LYS A 43 16.36 5.57 -0.97
CA LYS A 43 15.41 5.10 0.05
C LYS A 43 14.57 6.27 0.59
N SER A 44 15.22 7.39 0.92
CA SER A 44 14.53 8.60 1.40
C SER A 44 13.65 9.23 0.30
N PHE A 45 14.15 9.30 -0.93
CA PHE A 45 13.41 9.81 -2.07
C PHE A 45 12.11 9.00 -2.32
N ASN A 46 12.20 7.67 -2.32
CA ASN A 46 11.03 6.81 -2.48
C ASN A 46 9.95 7.07 -1.42
N ILE A 47 10.35 7.29 -0.16
CA ILE A 47 9.41 7.66 0.92
C ILE A 47 8.76 9.02 0.64
N ILE A 48 9.55 9.99 0.19
CA ILE A 48 9.07 11.36 -0.08
C ILE A 48 8.05 11.38 -1.21
N ILE A 49 8.30 10.66 -2.31
CA ILE A 49 7.35 10.62 -3.43
C ILE A 49 6.06 9.89 -3.08
N GLN A 50 6.12 8.82 -2.28
CA GLN A 50 4.93 8.16 -1.72
C GLN A 50 4.12 9.13 -0.85
N PHE A 51 4.78 9.90 0.00
CA PHE A 51 4.11 10.93 0.79
C PHE A 51 3.46 11.99 -0.10
N GLY A 52 4.13 12.38 -1.21
CA GLY A 52 3.56 13.29 -2.21
C GLY A 52 2.28 12.75 -2.85
N ALA A 53 2.26 11.47 -3.20
CA ALA A 53 1.07 10.80 -3.75
C ALA A 53 -0.10 10.80 -2.74
N ILE A 54 0.18 10.53 -1.46
CA ILE A 54 -0.83 10.60 -0.38
C ILE A 54 -1.36 12.02 -0.21
N LEU A 55 -0.50 13.04 -0.28
CA LEU A 55 -0.93 14.44 -0.23
C LEU A 55 -1.87 14.81 -1.39
N ALA A 56 -1.64 14.27 -2.59
CA ALA A 56 -2.54 14.48 -3.72
C ALA A 56 -3.95 13.97 -3.43
N VAL A 57 -4.09 12.80 -2.77
CA VAL A 57 -5.40 12.27 -2.33
C VAL A 57 -6.05 13.19 -1.30
N LEU A 58 -5.29 13.65 -0.31
CA LEU A 58 -5.81 14.59 0.69
C LEU A 58 -6.31 15.88 0.03
N PHE A 59 -5.59 16.38 -0.97
CA PHE A 59 -5.98 17.59 -1.69
C PHE A 59 -7.23 17.37 -2.56
N LEU A 60 -7.31 16.26 -3.30
CA LEU A 60 -8.45 15.94 -4.16
C LEU A 60 -9.72 15.65 -3.36
N TYR A 61 -9.60 14.95 -2.25
CA TYR A 61 -10.72 14.48 -1.43
C TYR A 61 -10.84 15.20 -0.10
N TRP A 62 -10.29 16.43 0.04
CA TRP A 62 -10.24 17.16 1.29
C TRP A 62 -11.60 17.28 2.01
N ARG A 63 -12.70 17.40 1.25
CA ARG A 63 -14.07 17.44 1.80
C ARG A 63 -14.46 16.15 2.53
N ARG A 64 -13.92 15.00 2.11
CA ARG A 64 -14.14 13.71 2.77
C ARG A 64 -13.48 13.66 4.15
N PHE A 65 -12.40 14.41 4.32
CA PHE A 65 -11.65 14.53 5.57
C PHE A 65 -12.15 15.66 6.47
N MET A 66 -13.27 16.30 6.14
CA MET A 66 -13.90 17.27 7.05
C MET A 66 -14.28 16.58 8.37
N PRO A 67 -14.25 17.31 9.52
CA PRO A 67 -14.42 16.73 10.83
C PRO A 67 -15.72 15.91 10.95
N ASN A 68 -15.60 14.60 10.99
CA ASN A 68 -16.66 13.65 11.25
C ASN A 68 -16.15 12.63 12.27
N LEU A 69 -16.60 12.75 13.51
CA LEU A 69 -16.12 11.94 14.62
C LEU A 69 -16.34 10.43 14.37
N VAL A 70 -17.45 10.05 13.73
CA VAL A 70 -17.77 8.66 13.41
C VAL A 70 -16.80 8.12 12.38
N PHE A 71 -16.49 8.90 11.34
CA PHE A 71 -15.53 8.56 10.31
C PHE A 71 -14.13 8.34 10.90
N TYR A 72 -13.66 9.26 11.73
CA TYR A 72 -12.34 9.13 12.37
C TYR A 72 -12.25 7.96 13.36
N LYS A 73 -13.33 7.66 14.11
CA LYS A 73 -13.37 6.46 14.95
C LYS A 73 -13.19 5.18 14.12
N LYS A 74 -13.84 5.07 12.95
CA LYS A 74 -13.70 3.92 12.05
C LYS A 74 -12.28 3.78 11.51
N ILE A 75 -11.67 4.89 11.05
CA ILE A 75 -10.29 4.90 10.58
C ILE A 75 -9.32 4.46 11.68
N LEU A 76 -9.45 5.04 12.88
CA LEU A 76 -8.59 4.68 14.01
C LEU A 76 -8.75 3.21 14.40
N THR A 77 -9.98 2.68 14.39
CA THR A 77 -10.24 1.26 14.67
C THR A 77 -9.58 0.36 13.62
N ALA A 78 -9.66 0.73 12.34
CA ALA A 78 -9.02 -0.02 11.27
C ALA A 78 -7.47 0.10 11.31
N PHE A 79 -6.93 1.21 11.78
CA PHE A 79 -5.50 1.43 11.89
C PHE A 79 -4.85 0.70 13.08
N LEU A 80 -5.59 0.52 14.18
CA LEU A 80 -5.05 0.03 15.45
C LEU A 80 -4.33 -1.33 15.35
N PRO A 81 -4.88 -2.39 14.72
CA PRO A 81 -4.17 -3.66 14.58
C PRO A 81 -2.85 -3.51 13.83
N ALA A 82 -2.85 -2.75 12.73
CA ALA A 82 -1.65 -2.50 11.94
C ALA A 82 -0.60 -1.73 12.75
N ALA A 83 -0.98 -0.73 13.53
CA ALA A 83 -0.05 0.01 14.38
C ALA A 83 0.59 -0.91 15.44
N ILE A 84 -0.20 -1.70 16.15
CA ILE A 84 0.29 -2.58 17.22
C ILE A 84 1.21 -3.67 16.64
N ILE A 85 0.74 -4.39 15.62
CA ILE A 85 1.49 -5.51 15.02
C ILE A 85 2.73 -4.96 14.30
N GLY A 86 2.62 -3.86 13.55
CA GLY A 86 3.75 -3.26 12.85
C GLY A 86 4.87 -2.82 13.78
N LEU A 87 4.53 -2.21 14.92
CA LEU A 87 5.52 -1.86 15.94
C LEU A 87 6.17 -3.10 16.57
N ALA A 88 5.38 -4.15 16.83
CA ALA A 88 5.87 -5.37 17.44
C ALA A 88 6.85 -6.17 16.54
N ILE A 89 6.63 -6.12 15.21
CA ILE A 89 7.43 -6.89 14.24
C ILE A 89 8.35 -6.02 13.38
N LYS A 90 8.52 -4.74 13.72
CA LYS A 90 9.29 -3.77 12.94
C LYS A 90 10.66 -4.29 12.51
N SER A 91 11.44 -4.82 13.44
CA SER A 91 12.79 -5.36 13.15
C SER A 91 12.79 -6.50 12.13
N LYS A 92 11.75 -7.34 12.12
CA LYS A 92 11.57 -8.42 11.14
C LYS A 92 11.16 -7.89 9.78
N ILE A 93 10.30 -6.86 9.76
CA ILE A 93 9.88 -6.18 8.52
C ILE A 93 11.10 -5.55 7.85
N ASP A 94 11.95 -4.85 8.60
CA ASP A 94 13.14 -4.18 8.07
C ASP A 94 14.12 -5.18 7.41
N LEU A 95 14.25 -6.39 7.95
CA LEU A 95 15.06 -7.46 7.35
C LEU A 95 14.50 -7.96 6.00
N ILE A 96 13.17 -8.03 5.89
CA ILE A 96 12.49 -8.54 4.69
C ILE A 96 12.43 -7.45 3.60
N LEU A 97 12.30 -6.18 3.99
CA LEU A 97 12.27 -5.03 3.08
C LEU A 97 13.52 -4.90 2.21
N GLY A 98 14.68 -5.36 2.71
CA GLY A 98 15.92 -5.37 1.94
C GLY A 98 16.00 -6.44 0.83
N SER A 99 15.08 -7.40 0.79
CA SER A 99 15.16 -8.53 -0.13
C SER A 99 14.34 -8.29 -1.41
N VAL A 100 15.02 -7.98 -2.51
CA VAL A 100 14.42 -7.84 -3.85
C VAL A 100 13.69 -9.12 -4.28
N TYR A 101 14.19 -10.29 -3.91
CA TYR A 101 13.57 -11.58 -4.22
C TYR A 101 12.22 -11.75 -3.52
N VAL A 102 12.13 -11.39 -2.24
CA VAL A 102 10.85 -11.44 -1.49
C VAL A 102 9.83 -10.53 -2.15
N VAL A 103 10.23 -9.32 -2.53
CA VAL A 103 9.36 -8.35 -3.22
C VAL A 103 8.86 -8.92 -4.55
N ALA A 104 9.77 -9.46 -5.38
CA ALA A 104 9.40 -10.02 -6.69
C ALA A 104 8.41 -11.19 -6.56
N VAL A 105 8.69 -12.13 -5.65
CA VAL A 105 7.80 -13.28 -5.40
C VAL A 105 6.44 -12.82 -4.87
N SER A 106 6.42 -11.87 -3.93
CA SER A 106 5.18 -11.32 -3.38
C SER A 106 4.33 -10.60 -4.43
N LEU A 107 4.96 -9.86 -5.35
CA LEU A 107 4.26 -9.21 -6.46
C LEU A 107 3.64 -10.23 -7.42
N ILE A 108 4.36 -11.30 -7.76
CA ILE A 108 3.85 -12.38 -8.62
C ILE A 108 2.66 -13.08 -7.97
N ILE A 109 2.80 -13.49 -6.71
CA ILE A 109 1.73 -14.17 -5.97
C ILE A 109 0.52 -13.23 -5.82
N GLY A 110 0.75 -11.97 -5.43
CA GLY A 110 -0.30 -10.97 -5.30
C GLY A 110 -1.04 -10.72 -6.61
N GLY A 111 -0.31 -10.61 -7.72
CA GLY A 111 -0.89 -10.47 -9.06
C GLY A 111 -1.75 -11.67 -9.47
N ILE A 112 -1.29 -12.90 -9.22
CA ILE A 112 -2.07 -14.13 -9.48
C ILE A 112 -3.36 -14.14 -8.66
N ILE A 113 -3.28 -13.80 -7.36
CA ILE A 113 -4.46 -13.73 -6.48
C ILE A 113 -5.44 -12.68 -6.97
N LEU A 114 -4.98 -11.49 -7.36
CA LEU A 114 -5.83 -10.43 -7.88
C LEU A 114 -6.54 -10.85 -9.18
N ILE A 115 -5.83 -11.44 -10.13
CA ILE A 115 -6.43 -11.95 -11.38
C ILE A 115 -7.48 -13.03 -11.07
N TRP A 116 -7.19 -13.90 -10.12
CA TRP A 116 -8.13 -14.97 -9.74
C TRP A 116 -9.38 -14.41 -9.06
N THR A 117 -9.23 -13.46 -8.14
CA THR A 117 -10.35 -12.79 -7.47
C THR A 117 -11.18 -12.00 -8.47
N ASP A 118 -10.58 -11.24 -9.33
CA ASP A 118 -11.26 -10.44 -10.37
C ASP A 118 -12.14 -11.35 -11.24
N ARG A 119 -11.58 -12.42 -11.80
CA ARG A 119 -12.34 -13.40 -12.61
C ARG A 119 -13.46 -14.09 -11.85
N LYS A 120 -13.26 -14.37 -10.56
CA LYS A 120 -14.26 -15.09 -9.74
C LYS A 120 -15.41 -14.18 -9.32
N PHE A 121 -15.15 -12.90 -9.08
CA PHE A 121 -16.12 -11.96 -8.54
C PHE A 121 -16.65 -10.96 -9.57
N ASP A 122 -16.13 -10.95 -10.80
CA ASP A 122 -16.58 -10.10 -11.90
C ASP A 122 -18.09 -10.26 -12.21
N SER A 123 -18.65 -11.45 -11.98
CA SER A 123 -20.08 -11.74 -12.15
C SER A 123 -20.95 -11.35 -10.94
N LEU A 124 -20.34 -11.06 -9.80
CA LEU A 124 -21.06 -10.63 -8.61
C LEU A 124 -21.20 -9.12 -8.68
N SER A 125 -22.41 -8.65 -8.97
CA SER A 125 -22.79 -7.25 -8.74
C SER A 125 -22.56 -6.93 -7.26
N ILE A 126 -21.33 -6.55 -6.93
CA ILE A 126 -20.94 -6.24 -5.56
C ILE A 126 -21.55 -4.88 -5.23
N ASN A 127 -22.71 -4.90 -4.61
CA ASN A 127 -23.19 -3.77 -3.83
C ASN A 127 -22.25 -3.61 -2.63
N GLY A 128 -21.04 -3.09 -2.89
CA GLY A 128 -20.07 -2.82 -1.86
C GLY A 128 -20.67 -1.91 -0.80
N LYS A 129 -20.50 -2.27 0.46
CA LYS A 129 -20.90 -1.39 1.57
C LYS A 129 -20.15 -0.06 1.44
N LYS A 130 -20.89 1.04 1.55
CA LYS A 130 -20.23 2.34 1.67
C LYS A 130 -19.44 2.40 2.98
N THR A 131 -18.36 3.15 3.01
CA THR A 131 -17.52 3.33 4.22
C THR A 131 -18.35 3.76 5.43
N ASP A 132 -19.43 4.52 5.19
CA ASP A 132 -20.32 5.01 6.24
C ASP A 132 -21.18 3.89 6.86
N ASP A 133 -21.39 2.78 6.15
CA ASP A 133 -22.19 1.63 6.60
C ASP A 133 -21.37 0.56 7.34
N LEU A 134 -20.03 0.69 7.37
CA LEU A 134 -19.16 -0.25 8.06
C LEU A 134 -19.33 -0.15 9.58
N THR A 135 -19.44 -1.30 10.22
CA THR A 135 -19.40 -1.42 11.69
C THR A 135 -17.95 -1.32 12.19
N LEU A 136 -17.75 -1.01 13.48
CA LEU A 136 -16.41 -0.99 14.08
C LEU A 136 -15.73 -2.36 14.04
N ILE A 137 -16.50 -3.46 14.12
CA ILE A 137 -15.98 -4.82 14.03
C ILE A 137 -15.45 -5.09 12.61
N GLU A 138 -16.16 -4.65 11.59
CA GLU A 138 -15.69 -4.76 10.19
C GLU A 138 -14.44 -3.91 9.97
N CYS A 139 -14.38 -2.70 10.53
CA CYS A 139 -13.17 -1.88 10.50
C CYS A 139 -11.98 -2.56 11.20
N LEU A 140 -12.21 -3.22 12.32
CA LEU A 140 -11.16 -3.99 13.02
C LEU A 140 -10.67 -5.18 12.17
N LYS A 141 -11.59 -5.93 11.53
CA LYS A 141 -11.23 -7.02 10.60
C LYS A 141 -10.38 -6.51 9.43
N LEU A 142 -10.77 -5.39 8.82
CA LEU A 142 -9.97 -4.72 7.78
C LEU A 142 -8.58 -4.35 8.31
N GLY A 143 -8.49 -3.89 9.55
CA GLY A 143 -7.22 -3.60 10.21
C GLY A 143 -6.28 -4.81 10.32
N PHE A 144 -6.81 -6.00 10.62
CA PHE A 144 -6.02 -7.23 10.61
C PHE A 144 -5.61 -7.65 9.19
N ILE A 145 -6.51 -7.53 8.23
CA ILE A 145 -6.21 -7.84 6.82
C ILE A 145 -5.09 -6.94 6.29
N GLN A 146 -5.07 -5.65 6.65
CA GLN A 146 -4.00 -4.73 6.26
C GLN A 146 -2.61 -5.18 6.75
N CYS A 147 -2.51 -5.98 7.80
CA CYS A 147 -1.22 -6.48 8.28
C CYS A 147 -0.53 -7.39 7.26
N LEU A 148 -1.25 -7.98 6.30
CA LEU A 148 -0.66 -8.72 5.20
C LEU A 148 0.27 -7.83 4.34
N ALA A 149 -0.02 -6.53 4.28
CA ALA A 149 0.79 -5.57 3.54
C ALA A 149 2.13 -5.20 4.22
N PHE A 150 2.45 -5.78 5.39
CA PHE A 150 3.80 -5.71 5.95
C PHE A 150 4.79 -6.58 5.17
N ILE A 151 4.30 -7.55 4.40
CA ILE A 151 5.12 -8.29 3.46
C ILE A 151 5.37 -7.37 2.26
N PRO A 152 6.64 -7.01 1.96
CA PRO A 152 6.95 -6.13 0.84
C PRO A 152 6.49 -6.75 -0.48
N GLY A 153 5.82 -5.95 -1.31
CA GLY A 153 5.22 -6.45 -2.56
C GLY A 153 3.74 -6.85 -2.43
N VAL A 154 3.24 -7.09 -1.21
CA VAL A 154 1.79 -7.23 -1.00
C VAL A 154 1.14 -5.86 -1.01
N SER A 155 0.23 -5.65 -1.95
CA SER A 155 -0.53 -4.41 -2.04
C SER A 155 -1.52 -4.30 -0.89
N ARG A 156 -1.48 -3.18 -0.15
CA ARG A 156 -2.45 -2.89 0.92
C ARG A 156 -3.87 -2.77 0.35
N SER A 157 -4.02 -2.00 -0.72
CA SER A 157 -5.31 -1.86 -1.41
C SER A 157 -5.79 -3.21 -1.95
N GLY A 158 -4.90 -3.99 -2.60
CA GLY A 158 -5.24 -5.32 -3.10
C GLY A 158 -5.67 -6.31 -2.00
N ALA A 159 -5.12 -6.19 -0.79
CA ALA A 159 -5.51 -7.05 0.34
C ALA A 159 -6.89 -6.66 0.95
N THR A 160 -7.36 -5.43 0.74
CA THR A 160 -8.58 -4.89 1.36
C THR A 160 -9.76 -4.78 0.39
N ILE A 161 -9.55 -5.02 -0.89
CA ILE A 161 -10.59 -5.16 -1.92
C ILE A 161 -11.24 -6.53 -1.82
#